data_2872550a04d59af99b33d5dff197c246
#
_entry.id   2872550a04d59af99b33d5dff197c246
#
_cell.length_a   1.000
_cell.length_b   1.000
_cell.length_c   1.000
_cell.angle_alpha   90.00
_cell.angle_beta   90.00
_cell.angle_gamma   90.00
#
_symmetry.space_group_name_H-M   'P 1'
#
loop_
_entity.id
_entity.type
_entity.pdbx_description
1 polymer ?
#
loop_
_entity_poly.entity_id
_entity_poly.type
_entity_poly.pdbx_seq_one_letter_code
_entity_poly.pdbx_strand_id
1 'polypeptide(L)'
;SETFGATIAALLLWVGARDVLVIESISSEDFLRFILLLFSLFQPLKNLTNVVNELQNGLASADRVFSIMDIKSDIQDMDNAAEVNDLNKSLSFNDVSFSYGDEKDKVLSNINFQINKGEILALVGPSGAGKSTLVDLIPRFYDTLGGSIKIDGKDIKELKINSLRSLMGIVTQETFLFDDS
;
A
#
# COMPACT_ATOMS: atom_id res chain seq x y z
N SER A 1 -4.87 26.67 -25.63
CA SER A 1 -5.94 25.95 -26.38
C SER A 1 -7.17 26.83 -26.67
N GLU A 2 -7.57 27.73 -25.79
CA GLU A 2 -8.74 28.61 -26.00
C GLU A 2 -8.54 29.60 -27.18
N THR A 3 -7.33 30.15 -27.32
CA THR A 3 -6.99 31.06 -28.43
C THR A 3 -7.10 30.36 -29.79
N PHE A 4 -6.70 29.12 -29.91
CA PHE A 4 -6.79 28.32 -31.12
C PHE A 4 -8.24 28.07 -31.56
N GLY A 5 -9.09 27.69 -30.57
CA GLY A 5 -10.53 27.53 -30.82
C GLY A 5 -11.23 28.81 -31.23
N ALA A 6 -10.90 29.93 -30.59
CA ALA A 6 -11.43 31.25 -30.93
C ALA A 6 -11.00 31.70 -32.34
N THR A 7 -9.76 31.41 -32.74
CA THR A 7 -9.24 31.75 -34.09
C THR A 7 -9.97 30.95 -35.18
N ILE A 8 -10.18 29.65 -34.97
CA ILE A 8 -10.94 28.79 -35.89
C ILE A 8 -12.40 29.26 -35.99
N ALA A 9 -13.04 29.56 -34.86
CA ALA A 9 -14.41 30.08 -34.85
C ALA A 9 -14.54 31.39 -35.62
N ALA A 10 -13.59 32.33 -35.44
CA ALA A 10 -13.57 33.58 -36.15
C ALA A 10 -13.38 33.40 -37.66
N LEU A 11 -12.51 32.47 -38.09
CA LEU A 11 -12.32 32.14 -39.50
C LEU A 11 -13.59 31.54 -40.12
N LEU A 12 -14.25 30.59 -39.42
CA LEU A 12 -15.49 29.98 -39.89
C LEU A 12 -16.63 31.02 -40.03
N LEU A 13 -16.74 31.93 -39.07
CA LEU A 13 -17.70 33.02 -39.12
C LEU A 13 -17.41 33.96 -40.29
N TRP A 14 -16.14 34.29 -40.53
CA TRP A 14 -15.76 35.21 -41.63
C TRP A 14 -16.02 34.58 -43.01
N VAL A 15 -15.65 33.28 -43.20
CA VAL A 15 -15.90 32.57 -44.45
C VAL A 15 -17.40 32.39 -44.71
N GLY A 16 -18.16 31.95 -43.70
CA GLY A 16 -19.59 31.74 -43.80
C GLY A 16 -20.37 33.04 -44.04
N ALA A 17 -19.99 34.16 -43.40
CA ALA A 17 -20.58 35.45 -43.67
C ALA A 17 -20.32 35.93 -45.11
N ARG A 18 -19.13 35.66 -45.64
CA ARG A 18 -18.79 35.95 -47.03
C ARG A 18 -19.66 35.16 -48.02
N ASP A 19 -19.86 33.86 -47.74
CA ASP A 19 -20.67 32.97 -48.60
C ASP A 19 -22.13 33.38 -48.59
N VAL A 20 -22.67 33.87 -47.51
CA VAL A 20 -24.05 34.38 -47.40
C VAL A 20 -24.21 35.72 -48.08
N LEU A 21 -23.27 36.67 -47.88
CA LEU A 21 -23.42 38.06 -48.27
C LEU A 21 -22.91 38.38 -49.70
N VAL A 22 -21.94 37.57 -50.20
CA VAL A 22 -21.24 37.84 -51.46
C VAL A 22 -21.52 36.79 -52.53
N ILE A 23 -21.53 35.53 -52.12
CA ILE A 23 -21.67 34.38 -53.05
C ILE A 23 -23.16 33.92 -53.18
N GLU A 24 -23.97 34.26 -52.17
CA GLU A 24 -25.39 33.88 -52.07
C GLU A 24 -25.64 32.36 -52.21
N SER A 25 -24.62 31.56 -51.86
CA SER A 25 -24.69 30.07 -51.97
C SER A 25 -25.41 29.42 -50.80
N ILE A 26 -25.52 30.10 -49.66
CA ILE A 26 -26.12 29.59 -48.40
C ILE A 26 -27.18 30.59 -47.95
N SER A 27 -28.33 30.12 -47.51
CA SER A 27 -29.36 31.01 -46.97
C SER A 27 -28.94 31.53 -45.58
N SER A 28 -29.38 32.77 -45.26
CA SER A 28 -29.09 33.38 -43.95
C SER A 28 -29.61 32.53 -42.80
N GLU A 29 -30.71 31.78 -42.99
CA GLU A 29 -31.29 30.86 -42.00
C GLU A 29 -30.38 29.66 -41.73
N ASP A 30 -29.83 29.05 -42.77
CA ASP A 30 -28.95 27.90 -42.65
C ASP A 30 -27.62 28.27 -42.02
N PHE A 31 -27.11 29.47 -42.32
CA PHE A 31 -25.92 29.99 -41.67
C PHE A 31 -26.14 30.20 -40.17
N LEU A 32 -27.27 30.80 -39.76
CA LEU A 32 -27.62 30.93 -38.34
C LEU A 32 -27.75 29.58 -37.65
N ARG A 33 -28.41 28.59 -38.30
CA ARG A 33 -28.51 27.21 -37.76
C ARG A 33 -27.12 26.60 -37.57
N PHE A 34 -26.24 26.77 -38.56
CA PHE A 34 -24.87 26.29 -38.48
C PHE A 34 -24.11 26.88 -37.28
N ILE A 35 -24.22 28.19 -37.09
CA ILE A 35 -23.59 28.89 -35.95
C ILE A 35 -24.10 28.34 -34.62
N LEU A 36 -25.43 28.17 -34.48
CA LEU A 36 -26.03 27.65 -33.26
C LEU A 36 -25.55 26.22 -32.97
N LEU A 37 -25.47 25.37 -33.98
CA LEU A 37 -24.94 24.02 -33.87
C LEU A 37 -23.46 24.00 -33.49
N LEU A 38 -22.67 24.87 -34.12
CA LEU A 38 -21.24 25.02 -33.84
C LEU A 38 -21.01 25.40 -32.36
N PHE A 39 -21.72 26.40 -31.87
CA PHE A 39 -21.61 26.82 -30.47
C PHE A 39 -22.12 25.74 -29.51
N SER A 40 -23.15 25.00 -29.87
CA SER A 40 -23.66 23.88 -29.01
C SER A 40 -22.67 22.75 -28.84
N LEU A 41 -21.74 22.57 -29.78
CA LEU A 41 -20.68 21.55 -29.68
C LEU A 41 -19.55 21.92 -28.69
N PHE A 42 -19.36 23.21 -28.39
CA PHE A 42 -18.29 23.62 -27.47
C PHE A 42 -18.47 23.07 -26.06
N GLN A 43 -19.70 23.00 -25.55
CA GLN A 43 -19.99 22.51 -24.21
C GLN A 43 -19.66 21.02 -24.05
N PRO A 44 -20.12 20.11 -24.94
CA PRO A 44 -19.76 18.70 -24.84
C PRO A 44 -18.24 18.46 -25.00
N LEU A 45 -17.54 19.24 -25.85
CA LEU A 45 -16.08 19.15 -25.98
C LEU A 45 -15.37 19.52 -24.68
N LYS A 46 -15.81 20.59 -24.00
CA LYS A 46 -15.28 21.00 -22.71
C LYS A 46 -15.54 19.93 -21.64
N ASN A 47 -16.73 19.33 -21.65
CA ASN A 47 -17.07 18.27 -20.72
C ASN A 47 -16.20 17.01 -20.92
N LEU A 48 -15.88 16.64 -22.17
CA LEU A 48 -14.94 15.55 -22.46
C LEU A 48 -13.56 15.78 -21.84
N THR A 49 -13.05 16.99 -21.91
CA THR A 49 -11.75 17.33 -21.28
C THR A 49 -11.81 17.18 -19.76
N ASN A 50 -12.91 17.58 -19.13
CA ASN A 50 -13.09 17.42 -17.69
C ASN A 50 -13.15 15.93 -17.30
N VAL A 51 -13.87 15.10 -18.06
CA VAL A 51 -13.95 13.65 -17.83
C VAL A 51 -12.56 13.00 -17.90
N VAL A 52 -11.73 13.40 -18.88
CA VAL A 52 -10.36 12.88 -18.97
C VAL A 52 -9.52 13.26 -17.73
N ASN A 53 -9.65 14.49 -17.24
CA ASN A 53 -8.96 14.94 -16.03
C ASN A 53 -9.44 14.18 -14.78
N GLU A 54 -10.74 13.96 -14.64
CA GLU A 54 -11.33 13.18 -13.55
C GLU A 54 -10.85 11.72 -13.58
N LEU A 55 -10.80 11.11 -14.77
CA LEU A 55 -10.26 9.76 -14.95
C LEU A 55 -8.79 9.68 -14.55
N GLN A 56 -7.95 10.63 -14.93
CA GLN A 56 -6.53 10.64 -14.53
C GLN A 56 -6.37 10.77 -13.02
N ASN A 57 -7.16 11.60 -12.36
CA ASN A 57 -7.16 11.73 -10.91
C ASN A 57 -7.64 10.44 -10.22
N GLY A 58 -8.67 9.81 -10.80
CA GLY A 58 -9.18 8.52 -10.34
C GLY A 58 -8.15 7.41 -10.44
N LEU A 59 -7.45 7.33 -11.58
CA LEU A 59 -6.37 6.36 -11.80
C LEU A 59 -5.21 6.55 -10.82
N ALA A 60 -4.76 7.79 -10.62
CA ALA A 60 -3.70 8.08 -9.66
C ALA A 60 -4.08 7.71 -8.21
N SER A 61 -5.35 7.85 -7.86
CA SER A 61 -5.86 7.42 -6.56
C SER A 61 -5.93 5.89 -6.45
N ALA A 62 -6.38 5.23 -7.51
CA ALA A 62 -6.43 3.76 -7.59
C ALA A 62 -5.03 3.16 -7.48
N ASP A 63 -4.03 3.69 -8.19
CA ASP A 63 -2.64 3.24 -8.12
C ASP A 63 -2.10 3.26 -6.68
N ARG A 64 -2.42 4.29 -5.90
CA ARG A 64 -2.03 4.37 -4.48
C ARG A 64 -2.67 3.27 -3.65
N VAL A 65 -3.95 2.99 -3.86
CA VAL A 65 -4.66 1.92 -3.15
C VAL A 65 -4.07 0.56 -3.52
N PHE A 66 -3.91 0.28 -4.80
CA PHE A 66 -3.35 -0.98 -5.26
C PHE A 66 -1.89 -1.15 -4.86
N SER A 67 -1.09 -0.09 -4.85
CA SER A 67 0.29 -0.18 -4.38
C SER A 67 0.40 -0.63 -2.91
N ILE A 68 -0.58 -0.29 -2.08
CA ILE A 68 -0.65 -0.77 -0.70
C ILE A 68 -1.20 -2.20 -0.64
N MET A 69 -2.24 -2.50 -1.42
CA MET A 69 -2.84 -3.84 -1.44
C MET A 69 -1.90 -4.91 -1.98
N ASP A 70 -1.04 -4.54 -2.93
CA ASP A 70 -0.09 -5.45 -3.58
C ASP A 70 1.21 -5.63 -2.79
N ILE A 71 1.39 -4.92 -1.65
CA ILE A 71 2.54 -5.14 -0.76
C ILE A 71 2.48 -6.58 -0.25
N LYS A 72 3.44 -7.37 -0.67
CA LYS A 72 3.64 -8.72 -0.13
C LYS A 72 4.44 -8.60 1.16
N SER A 73 4.01 -9.35 2.17
CA SER A 73 4.82 -9.48 3.40
C SER A 73 6.15 -10.17 3.07
N ASP A 74 7.24 -9.60 3.57
CA ASP A 74 8.58 -10.21 3.46
C ASP A 74 8.66 -11.54 4.23
N ILE A 75 7.80 -11.68 5.25
CA ILE A 75 7.70 -12.88 6.07
C ILE A 75 6.54 -13.73 5.54
N GLN A 76 6.88 -14.89 5.01
CA GLN A 76 5.93 -15.87 4.45
C GLN A 76 6.21 -17.26 5.01
N ASP A 77 5.19 -18.12 4.95
CA ASP A 77 5.36 -19.53 5.29
C ASP A 77 6.25 -20.21 4.23
N MET A 78 7.10 -21.12 4.69
CA MET A 78 7.81 -22.03 3.79
C MET A 78 6.83 -23.06 3.21
N ASP A 79 7.09 -23.57 2.00
CA ASP A 79 6.23 -24.54 1.32
C ASP A 79 5.86 -25.76 2.17
N ASN A 80 6.78 -26.17 3.06
CA ASN A 80 6.61 -27.32 3.97
C ASN A 80 6.51 -26.91 5.43
N ALA A 81 6.03 -25.69 5.74
CA ALA A 81 5.90 -25.21 7.11
C ALA A 81 4.97 -26.12 7.93
N ALA A 82 5.45 -26.56 9.09
CA ALA A 82 4.71 -27.43 9.99
C ALA A 82 3.75 -26.65 10.89
N GLU A 83 2.64 -27.25 11.25
CA GLU A 83 1.76 -26.70 12.29
C GLU A 83 2.31 -26.98 13.69
N VAL A 84 2.07 -26.04 14.60
CA VAL A 84 2.35 -26.15 16.02
C VAL A 84 1.06 -25.83 16.79
N ASN A 85 0.70 -26.69 17.75
CA ASN A 85 -0.57 -26.55 18.48
C ASN A 85 -0.37 -26.23 19.97
N ASP A 86 0.82 -26.41 20.52
CA ASP A 86 1.12 -26.12 21.92
C ASP A 86 2.64 -25.96 22.12
N LEU A 87 3.02 -25.26 23.19
CA LEU A 87 4.36 -25.22 23.73
C LEU A 87 4.46 -26.32 24.80
N ASN A 88 5.16 -27.41 24.50
CA ASN A 88 5.24 -28.53 25.41
C ASN A 88 6.48 -28.53 26.32
N LYS A 89 7.60 -27.98 25.82
CA LYS A 89 8.89 -28.02 26.52
C LYS A 89 9.46 -26.63 26.76
N SER A 90 9.88 -25.96 25.70
CA SER A 90 10.65 -24.71 25.82
C SER A 90 10.65 -23.86 24.58
N LEU A 91 10.87 -22.56 24.78
CA LEU A 91 11.29 -21.58 23.78
C LEU A 91 12.79 -21.33 23.97
N SER A 92 13.58 -21.39 22.91
CA SER A 92 15.02 -21.17 22.99
C SER A 92 15.50 -20.20 21.91
N PHE A 93 16.44 -19.33 22.30
CA PHE A 93 17.20 -18.46 21.42
C PHE A 93 18.62 -19.01 21.34
N ASN A 94 19.11 -19.28 20.12
CA ASN A 94 20.42 -19.83 19.87
C ASN A 94 21.20 -18.90 18.93
N ASP A 95 22.17 -18.18 19.47
CA ASP A 95 23.06 -17.25 18.77
C ASP A 95 22.30 -16.19 17.95
N VAL A 96 21.14 -15.73 18.43
CA VAL A 96 20.28 -14.82 17.70
C VAL A 96 20.90 -13.46 17.56
N SER A 97 21.00 -13.00 16.32
CA SER A 97 21.42 -11.65 15.95
C SER A 97 20.39 -11.00 15.03
N PHE A 98 20.14 -9.69 15.23
CA PHE A 98 19.12 -8.95 14.48
C PHE A 98 19.50 -7.48 14.29
N SER A 99 19.12 -6.90 13.15
CA SER A 99 19.05 -5.46 12.89
C SER A 99 17.79 -5.16 12.06
N TYR A 100 17.30 -3.92 12.12
CA TYR A 100 16.20 -3.45 11.25
C TYR A 100 16.78 -3.02 9.90
N GLY A 101 16.17 -3.53 8.81
CA GLY A 101 16.60 -3.20 7.45
C GLY A 101 18.08 -3.52 7.18
N ASP A 102 18.71 -2.69 6.35
CA ASP A 102 20.13 -2.83 5.95
C ASP A 102 21.09 -2.12 6.91
N GLU A 103 20.67 -1.81 8.13
CA GLU A 103 21.53 -1.14 9.10
C GLU A 103 22.71 -2.03 9.51
N LYS A 104 23.91 -1.43 9.52
CA LYS A 104 25.14 -2.13 9.90
C LYS A 104 25.21 -2.43 11.40
N ASP A 105 24.46 -1.69 12.20
CA ASP A 105 24.47 -1.82 13.65
C ASP A 105 23.42 -2.84 14.11
N LYS A 106 23.89 -3.93 14.67
CA LYS A 106 23.03 -4.97 15.22
C LYS A 106 22.33 -4.48 16.48
N VAL A 107 21.00 -4.54 16.50
CA VAL A 107 20.18 -4.27 17.69
C VAL A 107 20.32 -5.41 18.72
N LEU A 108 20.40 -6.65 18.23
CA LEU A 108 20.67 -7.83 19.04
C LEU A 108 21.88 -8.57 18.49
N SER A 109 22.76 -9.02 19.38
CA SER A 109 23.99 -9.74 19.02
C SER A 109 24.17 -10.96 19.91
N ASN A 110 24.20 -12.12 19.26
CA ASN A 110 24.54 -13.41 19.87
C ASN A 110 23.74 -13.71 21.15
N ILE A 111 22.42 -13.50 21.09
CA ILE A 111 21.49 -13.74 22.20
C ILE A 111 21.27 -15.24 22.37
N ASN A 112 21.52 -15.71 23.58
CA ASN A 112 21.37 -17.13 23.97
C ASN A 112 20.62 -17.23 25.28
N PHE A 113 19.46 -17.85 25.29
CA PHE A 113 18.72 -18.26 26.49
C PHE A 113 17.64 -19.27 26.15
N GLN A 114 17.09 -19.91 27.18
CA GLN A 114 15.96 -20.82 27.08
C GLN A 114 14.98 -20.54 28.21
N ILE A 115 13.70 -20.64 27.88
CA ILE A 115 12.57 -20.53 28.81
C ILE A 115 11.80 -21.86 28.73
N ASN A 116 11.65 -22.55 29.85
CA ASN A 116 10.87 -23.78 29.91
C ASN A 116 9.38 -23.47 30.10
N LYS A 117 8.51 -24.42 29.71
CA LYS A 117 7.07 -24.29 29.91
C LYS A 117 6.75 -23.99 31.36
N GLY A 118 5.97 -22.94 31.59
CA GLY A 118 5.57 -22.49 32.93
C GLY A 118 6.56 -21.54 33.61
N GLU A 119 7.71 -21.24 32.99
CA GLU A 119 8.64 -20.25 33.52
C GLU A 119 8.25 -18.83 33.13
N ILE A 120 8.63 -17.85 33.94
CA ILE A 120 8.49 -16.42 33.71
C ILE A 120 9.87 -15.83 33.51
N LEU A 121 10.09 -15.18 32.38
CA LEU A 121 11.32 -14.44 32.09
C LEU A 121 11.04 -12.92 32.12
N ALA A 122 11.81 -12.17 32.90
CA ALA A 122 11.78 -10.72 32.89
C ALA A 122 12.98 -10.15 32.12
N LEU A 123 12.71 -9.30 31.12
CA LEU A 123 13.72 -8.60 30.36
C LEU A 123 13.91 -7.19 30.96
N VAL A 124 15.10 -6.93 31.51
CA VAL A 124 15.43 -5.66 32.16
C VAL A 124 16.60 -4.97 31.43
N GLY A 125 16.59 -3.65 31.39
CA GLY A 125 17.64 -2.86 30.75
C GLY A 125 17.15 -1.46 30.37
N PRO A 126 18.07 -0.56 29.96
CA PRO A 126 17.76 0.80 29.57
C PRO A 126 16.84 0.86 28.33
N SER A 127 16.28 2.04 28.05
CA SER A 127 15.56 2.27 26.78
C SER A 127 16.51 2.05 25.61
N GLY A 128 16.02 1.43 24.53
CA GLY A 128 16.83 1.13 23.34
C GLY A 128 17.70 -0.13 23.45
N ALA A 129 17.68 -0.88 24.57
CA ALA A 129 18.47 -2.11 24.73
C ALA A 129 17.97 -3.31 23.92
N GLY A 130 16.99 -3.16 23.03
CA GLY A 130 16.47 -4.24 22.19
C GLY A 130 15.42 -5.15 22.85
N LYS A 131 14.89 -4.79 24.03
CA LYS A 131 13.88 -5.63 24.73
C LYS A 131 12.62 -5.90 23.91
N SER A 132 12.02 -4.87 23.36
CA SER A 132 10.84 -4.98 22.50
C SER A 132 11.17 -5.76 21.22
N THR A 133 12.31 -5.47 20.60
CA THR A 133 12.80 -6.19 19.42
C THR A 133 12.92 -7.70 19.70
N LEU A 134 13.44 -8.07 20.85
CA LEU A 134 13.58 -9.48 21.21
C LEU A 134 12.21 -10.16 21.35
N VAL A 135 11.23 -9.47 21.94
CA VAL A 135 9.86 -9.98 22.06
C VAL A 135 9.19 -10.08 20.69
N ASP A 136 9.39 -9.11 19.81
CA ASP A 136 8.81 -9.07 18.46
C ASP A 136 9.34 -10.16 17.52
N LEU A 137 10.52 -10.73 17.82
CA LEU A 137 11.06 -11.86 17.08
C LEU A 137 10.33 -13.18 17.39
N ILE A 138 9.70 -13.32 18.56
CA ILE A 138 9.02 -14.57 18.97
C ILE A 138 7.81 -14.87 18.07
N PRO A 139 6.89 -13.91 17.80
CA PRO A 139 5.78 -14.11 16.87
C PRO A 139 6.20 -14.03 15.40
N ARG A 140 7.50 -13.98 15.13
CA ARG A 140 8.07 -13.85 13.80
C ARG A 140 7.50 -12.64 13.04
N PHE A 141 7.54 -11.46 13.70
CA PHE A 141 7.27 -10.20 12.98
C PHE A 141 8.46 -9.81 12.11
N TYR A 142 9.63 -10.30 12.45
CA TYR A 142 10.89 -10.16 11.70
C TYR A 142 11.63 -11.49 11.72
N ASP A 143 12.42 -11.75 10.68
CA ASP A 143 13.34 -12.90 10.64
C ASP A 143 14.72 -12.50 11.18
N THR A 144 15.37 -13.41 11.85
CA THR A 144 16.72 -13.23 12.40
C THR A 144 17.77 -13.18 11.28
N LEU A 145 18.78 -12.31 11.43
CA LEU A 145 19.96 -12.28 10.54
C LEU A 145 20.88 -13.48 10.76
N GLY A 146 20.96 -13.96 11.98
CA GLY A 146 21.77 -15.11 12.34
C GLY A 146 21.21 -15.83 13.56
N GLY A 147 21.58 -17.08 13.74
CA GLY A 147 21.06 -17.92 14.78
C GLY A 147 19.67 -18.44 14.51
N SER A 148 19.02 -18.99 15.53
CA SER A 148 17.67 -19.57 15.41
C SER A 148 16.87 -19.39 16.70
N ILE A 149 15.55 -19.22 16.53
CA ILE A 149 14.57 -19.23 17.63
C ILE A 149 13.77 -20.51 17.47
N LYS A 150 13.68 -21.31 18.53
CA LYS A 150 13.04 -22.62 18.46
C LYS A 150 11.95 -22.78 19.50
N ILE A 151 10.84 -23.39 19.10
CA ILE A 151 9.76 -23.89 19.96
C ILE A 151 9.85 -25.41 19.98
N ASP A 152 10.05 -25.97 21.15
CA ASP A 152 10.19 -27.46 21.37
C ASP A 152 11.25 -28.09 20.45
N GLY A 153 12.32 -27.34 20.14
CA GLY A 153 13.43 -27.75 19.28
C GLY A 153 13.23 -27.52 17.77
N LYS A 154 12.04 -27.08 17.32
CA LYS A 154 11.77 -26.71 15.92
C LYS A 154 11.98 -25.22 15.71
N ASP A 155 12.67 -24.85 14.63
CA ASP A 155 12.85 -23.43 14.26
C ASP A 155 11.50 -22.79 13.92
N ILE A 156 11.25 -21.56 14.42
CA ILE A 156 10.01 -20.82 14.14
C ILE A 156 9.87 -20.48 12.64
N LYS A 157 10.96 -20.48 11.88
CA LYS A 157 10.94 -20.29 10.42
C LYS A 157 10.32 -21.49 9.68
N GLU A 158 10.38 -22.67 10.28
CA GLU A 158 9.82 -23.91 9.74
C GLU A 158 8.36 -24.13 10.16
N LEU A 159 7.80 -23.21 10.96
CA LEU A 159 6.43 -23.29 11.45
C LEU A 159 5.51 -22.38 10.65
N LYS A 160 4.24 -22.79 10.48
CA LYS A 160 3.21 -21.94 9.93
C LYS A 160 2.98 -20.72 10.83
N ILE A 161 3.07 -19.53 10.28
CA ILE A 161 2.96 -18.26 11.01
C ILE A 161 1.66 -18.18 11.79
N ASN A 162 0.54 -18.59 11.18
CA ASN A 162 -0.76 -18.55 11.84
C ASN A 162 -0.81 -19.48 13.07
N SER A 163 -0.26 -20.70 12.96
CA SER A 163 -0.23 -21.63 14.10
C SER A 163 0.73 -21.17 15.20
N LEU A 164 1.88 -20.60 14.82
CA LEU A 164 2.83 -20.00 15.75
C LEU A 164 2.19 -18.86 16.55
N ARG A 165 1.56 -17.92 15.87
CA ARG A 165 0.93 -16.74 16.50
C ARG A 165 -0.29 -17.10 17.33
N SER A 166 -1.03 -18.16 16.98
CA SER A 166 -2.18 -18.63 17.78
C SER A 166 -1.81 -19.15 19.16
N LEU A 167 -0.54 -19.52 19.39
CA LEU A 167 -0.03 -19.90 20.72
C LEU A 167 0.20 -18.71 21.65
N MET A 168 0.14 -17.47 21.15
CA MET A 168 0.63 -16.30 21.86
C MET A 168 -0.49 -15.31 22.13
N GLY A 169 -0.55 -14.82 23.37
CA GLY A 169 -1.26 -13.60 23.73
C GLY A 169 -0.27 -12.45 23.87
N ILE A 170 -0.36 -11.44 22.99
CA ILE A 170 0.55 -10.29 22.98
C ILE A 170 -0.17 -9.09 23.59
N VAL A 171 0.43 -8.50 24.63
CA VAL A 171 -0.03 -7.24 25.22
C VAL A 171 1.00 -6.16 24.88
N THR A 172 0.59 -5.19 24.06
CA THR A 172 1.43 -4.04 23.66
C THR A 172 1.36 -2.92 24.69
N GLN A 173 2.35 -2.04 24.69
CA GLN A 173 2.39 -0.88 25.58
C GLN A 173 1.24 0.11 25.28
N GLU A 174 0.86 0.24 24.01
CA GLU A 174 -0.31 0.99 23.57
C GLU A 174 -1.38 -0.01 23.12
N THR A 175 -2.47 -0.10 23.89
CA THR A 175 -3.59 -0.98 23.57
C THR A 175 -4.69 -0.16 22.93
N PHE A 176 -5.04 -0.47 21.68
CA PHE A 176 -6.22 0.09 21.01
C PHE A 176 -7.43 -0.77 21.32
N LEU A 177 -8.42 -0.19 21.93
CA LEU A 177 -9.74 -0.83 22.12
C LEU A 177 -10.66 -0.36 20.99
N PHE A 178 -11.12 -1.30 20.18
CA PHE A 178 -12.20 -1.02 19.23
C PHE A 178 -13.52 -1.23 19.96
N ASP A 179 -14.35 -0.17 19.99
CA ASP A 179 -15.72 -0.28 20.46
C ASP A 179 -16.54 -0.90 19.31
N ASP A 180 -16.74 -2.21 19.37
CA ASP A 180 -17.58 -2.97 18.45
C ASP A 180 -18.96 -3.09 19.09
N SER A 181 -19.93 -2.38 18.52
CA SER A 181 -21.35 -2.37 18.93
C SER A 181 -22.19 -3.29 18.05
#